data_84da4e228820b7c0d7ae9e8e05661734
#
_entry.id   84da4e228820b7c0d7ae9e8e05661734
#
_cell.length_a   1.000
_cell.length_b   1.000
_cell.length_c   1.000
_cell.angle_alpha   90.00
_cell.angle_beta   90.00
_cell.angle_gamma   90.00
#
_symmetry.space_group_name_H-M   'P 1'
#
loop_
_entity.id
_entity.type
_entity.pdbx_description
1 polymer ?
#
loop_
_entity_poly.entity_id
_entity_poly.type
_entity_poly.pdbx_seq_one_letter_code
_entity_poly.pdbx_strand_id
1 'polypeptide(L)'
;MVVRANKISPELGGHIATFASAATLYDVGCNHFWRGKTKDFLGDMIYFQGHAAPGMYARSFLEGRISKKQLENFRQEANIKRGTGLSSYPHPWLMPDYWQFPTVSMGLGPITSIYNARFTKYLENRNLIPKQNRKIWTFLGDGECDEPESLGAIGLAARENLDNLIFVINCNLQRLDGPVRGNGKIIQELEGTFRGAGWNVLKVIWGSYWDPLLKADKTGLLMKRMDECVDGEYPVSYTHLTLPTSYAV
;
A
#
# COMPACT_ATOMS: atom_id res chain seq x y z
N MET A 1 18.75 6.75 -3.62
CA MET A 1 18.87 5.55 -2.78
C MET A 1 18.95 4.29 -3.65
N VAL A 2 17.88 3.83 -4.29
CA VAL A 2 17.84 2.59 -5.08
C VAL A 2 18.88 2.56 -6.20
N VAL A 3 18.96 3.58 -7.04
CA VAL A 3 19.96 3.67 -8.13
C VAL A 3 21.39 3.56 -7.60
N ARG A 4 21.68 4.16 -6.44
CA ARG A 4 22.98 4.04 -5.81
C ARG A 4 23.25 2.61 -5.32
N ALA A 5 22.29 1.96 -4.69
CA ALA A 5 22.43 0.57 -4.27
C ALA A 5 22.76 -0.33 -5.47
N ASN A 6 22.05 -0.17 -6.58
CA ASN A 6 22.29 -0.92 -7.81
C ASN A 6 23.65 -0.64 -8.47
N LYS A 7 24.27 0.53 -8.22
CA LYS A 7 25.66 0.80 -8.65
C LYS A 7 26.69 0.06 -7.81
N ILE A 8 26.37 -0.25 -6.56
CA ILE A 8 27.25 -1.02 -5.66
C ILE A 8 27.17 -2.51 -6.04
N SER A 9 25.93 -3.02 -6.17
CA SER A 9 25.66 -4.36 -6.64
C SER A 9 24.29 -4.38 -7.33
N PRO A 10 24.18 -4.93 -8.55
CA PRO A 10 22.91 -5.02 -9.27
C PRO A 10 21.87 -5.87 -8.54
N GLU A 11 22.29 -6.74 -7.63
CA GLU A 11 21.41 -7.59 -6.84
C GLU A 11 20.83 -6.91 -5.60
N LEU A 12 21.38 -5.79 -5.16
CA LEU A 12 20.80 -5.04 -4.05
C LEU A 12 19.41 -4.53 -4.37
N GLY A 13 19.19 -4.09 -5.61
CA GLY A 13 17.87 -3.80 -6.13
C GLY A 13 17.10 -2.74 -5.35
N GLY A 14 15.79 -2.90 -5.36
CA GLY A 14 14.80 -2.05 -4.70
C GLY A 14 13.64 -1.76 -5.63
N HIS A 15 12.42 -1.86 -5.10
CA HIS A 15 11.21 -1.67 -5.89
C HIS A 15 10.78 -0.21 -5.86
N ILE A 16 10.91 0.49 -7.00
CA ILE A 16 10.45 1.87 -7.15
C ILE A 16 8.99 1.89 -7.61
N ALA A 17 8.60 0.98 -8.49
CA ALA A 17 7.29 0.97 -9.14
C ALA A 17 6.12 0.88 -8.15
N THR A 18 6.24 0.04 -7.12
CA THR A 18 5.19 -0.09 -6.09
C THR A 18 4.93 1.24 -5.39
N PHE A 19 5.97 1.94 -4.98
CA PHE A 19 5.79 3.25 -4.36
C PHE A 19 5.29 4.28 -5.38
N ALA A 20 5.79 4.27 -6.61
CA ALA A 20 5.36 5.22 -7.64
C ALA A 20 3.85 5.14 -7.89
N SER A 21 3.29 3.92 -7.95
CA SER A 21 1.85 3.72 -8.12
C SER A 21 1.02 4.10 -6.89
N ALA A 22 1.58 3.99 -5.69
CA ALA A 22 0.90 4.26 -4.42
C ALA A 22 1.27 5.60 -3.78
N ALA A 23 2.14 6.40 -4.40
CA ALA A 23 2.71 7.61 -3.80
C ALA A 23 1.63 8.60 -3.34
N THR A 24 0.63 8.85 -4.17
CA THR A 24 -0.50 9.73 -3.83
C THR A 24 -1.31 9.19 -2.66
N LEU A 25 -1.54 7.88 -2.60
CA LEU A 25 -2.26 7.26 -1.48
C LEU A 25 -1.51 7.48 -0.16
N TYR A 26 -0.20 7.30 -0.16
CA TYR A 26 0.62 7.54 1.04
C TYR A 26 0.72 9.00 1.40
N ASP A 27 0.86 9.89 0.41
CA ASP A 27 0.94 11.33 0.67
C ASP A 27 -0.37 11.86 1.27
N VAL A 28 -1.50 11.50 0.68
CA VAL A 28 -2.83 11.82 1.20
C VAL A 28 -3.06 11.21 2.58
N GLY A 29 -2.64 9.96 2.79
CA GLY A 29 -2.69 9.30 4.10
C GLY A 29 -1.93 10.06 5.18
N CYS A 30 -0.67 10.43 4.89
CA CYS A 30 0.17 11.18 5.82
C CYS A 30 -0.37 12.58 6.14
N ASN A 31 -0.94 13.27 5.15
CA ASN A 31 -1.31 14.68 5.31
C ASN A 31 -2.76 14.88 5.80
N HIS A 32 -3.66 13.92 5.57
CA HIS A 32 -5.09 14.14 5.79
C HIS A 32 -5.80 13.09 6.63
N PHE A 33 -5.27 11.87 6.72
CA PHE A 33 -5.99 10.77 7.34
C PHE A 33 -5.31 10.18 8.57
N TRP A 34 -4.00 9.98 8.55
CA TRP A 34 -3.32 9.28 9.64
C TRP A 34 -3.01 10.21 10.79
N ARG A 35 -3.38 9.78 11.96
CA ARG A 35 -3.19 10.54 13.19
C ARG A 35 -2.02 9.99 13.97
N GLY A 36 -1.02 10.82 14.18
CA GLY A 36 0.14 10.49 14.98
C GLY A 36 -0.19 10.33 16.47
N LYS A 37 0.72 9.72 17.21
CA LYS A 37 0.63 9.61 18.67
C LYS A 37 0.74 11.00 19.32
N THR A 38 -0.14 11.28 20.29
CA THR A 38 -0.12 12.46 21.14
C THR A 38 -0.12 12.06 22.62
N LYS A 39 -0.23 13.02 23.54
CA LYS A 39 -0.39 12.72 24.96
C LYS A 39 -1.67 11.94 25.25
N ASP A 40 -2.74 12.26 24.54
CA ASP A 40 -4.09 11.75 24.78
C ASP A 40 -4.56 10.73 23.74
N PHE A 41 -3.77 10.46 22.73
CA PHE A 41 -4.10 9.55 21.63
C PHE A 41 -2.91 8.63 21.30
N LEU A 42 -3.15 7.33 21.28
CA LEU A 42 -2.10 6.32 21.02
C LEU A 42 -1.58 6.28 19.59
N GLY A 43 -2.24 6.99 18.66
CA GLY A 43 -1.90 7.01 17.24
C GLY A 43 -2.55 5.89 16.44
N ASP A 44 -2.82 6.16 15.17
CA ASP A 44 -3.25 5.14 14.21
C ASP A 44 -2.09 4.17 13.90
N MET A 45 -2.41 3.00 13.41
CA MET A 45 -1.45 1.97 13.05
C MET A 45 -1.47 1.77 11.54
N ILE A 46 -0.29 1.69 10.92
CA ILE A 46 -0.18 1.61 9.46
C ILE A 46 0.65 0.39 9.08
N TYR A 47 0.05 -0.51 8.33
CA TYR A 47 0.73 -1.61 7.65
C TYR A 47 1.08 -1.16 6.23
N PHE A 48 2.28 -0.68 6.05
CA PHE A 48 2.77 -0.28 4.73
C PHE A 48 3.02 -1.50 3.86
N GLN A 49 2.69 -1.42 2.58
CA GLN A 49 3.05 -2.48 1.64
C GLN A 49 4.57 -2.67 1.60
N GLY A 50 5.04 -3.91 1.73
CA GLY A 50 6.45 -4.20 1.90
C GLY A 50 7.36 -3.59 0.83
N HIS A 51 6.98 -3.74 -0.43
CA HIS A 51 7.73 -3.22 -1.58
C HIS A 51 7.72 -1.67 -1.69
N ALA A 52 6.85 -0.98 -0.97
CA ALA A 52 6.82 0.49 -0.94
C ALA A 52 7.83 1.11 0.04
N ALA A 53 8.53 0.32 0.85
CA ALA A 53 9.48 0.79 1.85
C ALA A 53 10.50 1.83 1.31
N PRO A 54 11.08 1.69 0.09
CA PRO A 54 12.01 2.69 -0.44
C PRO A 54 11.45 4.11 -0.49
N GLY A 55 10.18 4.26 -0.87
CA GLY A 55 9.53 5.56 -0.92
C GLY A 55 9.29 6.15 0.46
N MET A 56 8.93 5.31 1.43
CA MET A 56 8.77 5.76 2.83
C MET A 56 10.10 6.23 3.41
N TYR A 57 11.20 5.56 3.09
CA TYR A 57 12.54 6.03 3.49
C TYR A 57 12.89 7.37 2.84
N ALA A 58 12.60 7.52 1.54
CA ALA A 58 12.86 8.78 0.84
C ALA A 58 12.06 9.94 1.46
N ARG A 59 10.77 9.75 1.74
CA ARG A 59 9.95 10.73 2.44
C ARG A 59 10.52 11.08 3.81
N SER A 60 10.82 10.07 4.62
CA SER A 60 11.38 10.29 5.97
C SER A 60 12.74 10.96 5.97
N PHE A 61 13.53 10.78 4.92
CA PHE A 61 14.76 11.56 4.73
C PHE A 61 14.46 13.04 4.48
N LEU A 62 13.50 13.35 3.62
CA LEU A 62 13.08 14.73 3.36
C LEU A 62 12.48 15.40 4.60
N GLU A 63 11.85 14.62 5.46
CA GLU A 63 11.33 15.07 6.78
C GLU A 63 12.42 15.16 7.86
N GLY A 64 13.68 14.84 7.55
CA GLY A 64 14.80 14.88 8.50
C GLY A 64 14.84 13.74 9.51
N ARG A 65 14.02 12.70 9.35
CA ARG A 65 13.92 11.55 10.26
C ARG A 65 14.94 10.44 9.97
N ILE A 66 15.47 10.41 8.77
CA ILE A 66 16.50 9.47 8.31
C ILE A 66 17.71 10.25 7.82
N SER A 67 18.90 9.84 8.22
CA SER A 67 20.15 10.46 7.80
C SER A 67 20.58 9.98 6.41
N LYS A 68 21.41 10.80 5.75
CA LYS A 68 22.06 10.43 4.48
C LYS A 68 22.85 9.13 4.58
N LYS A 69 23.56 8.92 5.71
CA LYS A 69 24.31 7.68 5.96
C LYS A 69 23.42 6.45 5.99
N GLN A 70 22.23 6.55 6.57
CA GLN A 70 21.27 5.43 6.55
C GLN A 70 20.78 5.14 5.14
N LEU A 71 20.47 6.17 4.32
CA LEU A 71 20.12 5.97 2.91
C LEU A 71 21.26 5.30 2.12
N GLU A 72 22.51 5.62 2.45
CA GLU A 72 23.67 5.01 1.83
C GLU A 72 23.81 3.52 2.14
N ASN A 73 23.29 3.09 3.27
CA ASN A 73 23.30 1.72 3.76
C ASN A 73 21.97 0.99 3.49
N PHE A 74 21.23 1.41 2.48
CA PHE A 74 19.98 0.74 2.09
C PHE A 74 20.24 -0.71 1.63
N ARG A 75 19.46 -1.66 2.17
CA ARG A 75 19.53 -3.10 1.88
C ARG A 75 20.90 -3.73 2.17
N GLN A 76 21.59 -3.22 3.18
CA GLN A 76 22.87 -3.76 3.63
C GLN A 76 22.82 -4.19 5.10
N GLU A 77 21.64 -4.46 5.62
CA GLU A 77 21.37 -4.78 7.02
C GLU A 77 22.15 -6.01 7.53
N ALA A 78 22.52 -6.93 6.65
CA ALA A 78 23.33 -8.10 7.00
C ALA A 78 24.83 -7.77 7.16
N ASN A 79 25.30 -6.69 6.53
CA ASN A 79 26.72 -6.36 6.42
C ASN A 79 27.16 -5.20 7.32
N ILE A 80 26.20 -4.56 8.02
CA ILE A 80 26.47 -3.36 8.82
C ILE A 80 25.89 -3.52 10.22
N LYS A 81 26.35 -2.65 11.14
CA LYS A 81 25.82 -2.61 12.49
C LYS A 81 24.32 -2.33 12.47
N ARG A 82 23.54 -3.11 13.25
CA ARG A 82 22.10 -2.94 13.42
C ARG A 82 21.74 -1.48 13.75
N GLY A 83 20.70 -0.97 13.10
CA GLY A 83 20.22 0.40 13.27
C GLY A 83 20.97 1.47 12.47
N THR A 84 22.05 1.12 11.75
CA THR A 84 22.84 2.07 10.94
C THR A 84 22.46 2.09 9.46
N GLY A 85 21.55 1.20 9.04
CA GLY A 85 21.06 1.09 7.67
C GLY A 85 19.55 1.04 7.59
N LEU A 86 19.05 0.83 6.38
CA LEU A 86 17.64 0.71 6.10
C LEU A 86 17.35 -0.70 5.60
N SER A 87 16.40 -1.36 6.24
CA SER A 87 16.01 -2.72 5.89
C SER A 87 15.36 -2.81 4.51
N SER A 88 15.43 -3.97 3.89
CA SER A 88 14.84 -4.25 2.58
C SER A 88 13.34 -4.05 2.57
N TYR A 89 12.68 -4.48 3.65
CA TYR A 89 11.25 -4.37 3.90
C TYR A 89 11.01 -3.81 5.31
N PRO A 90 9.78 -3.40 5.64
CA PRO A 90 9.42 -3.08 7.01
C PRO A 90 9.82 -4.18 7.98
N HIS A 91 10.78 -3.90 8.85
CA HIS A 91 11.39 -4.89 9.72
C HIS A 91 11.64 -4.34 11.13
N PRO A 92 10.70 -4.51 12.07
CA PRO A 92 10.82 -3.94 13.42
C PRO A 92 12.06 -4.38 14.20
N TRP A 93 12.58 -5.58 13.96
CA TRP A 93 13.80 -6.05 14.63
C TRP A 93 15.06 -5.31 14.18
N LEU A 94 15.13 -4.96 12.92
CA LEU A 94 16.27 -4.23 12.36
C LEU A 94 16.15 -2.72 12.58
N MET A 95 14.92 -2.22 12.59
CA MET A 95 14.60 -0.80 12.74
C MET A 95 13.47 -0.58 13.76
N PRO A 96 13.71 -0.88 15.06
CA PRO A 96 12.66 -0.87 16.09
C PRO A 96 12.05 0.51 16.35
N ASP A 97 12.82 1.57 16.14
CA ASP A 97 12.35 2.95 16.33
C ASP A 97 11.66 3.54 15.10
N TYR A 98 11.58 2.75 14.02
CA TYR A 98 11.01 3.22 12.75
C TYR A 98 9.80 2.38 12.32
N TRP A 99 9.91 1.06 12.25
CA TRP A 99 8.84 0.16 11.82
C TRP A 99 8.10 -0.44 13.01
N GLN A 100 6.78 -0.33 13.01
CA GLN A 100 5.94 -0.97 14.02
C GLN A 100 5.58 -2.41 13.63
N PHE A 101 5.36 -2.66 12.35
CA PHE A 101 4.87 -3.94 11.84
C PHE A 101 5.74 -4.48 10.71
N PRO A 102 6.01 -5.79 10.68
CA PRO A 102 6.66 -6.42 9.54
C PRO A 102 5.67 -6.61 8.40
N THR A 103 6.07 -6.28 7.18
CA THR A 103 5.29 -6.54 5.98
C THR A 103 6.21 -6.93 4.83
N VAL A 104 5.73 -7.79 3.93
CA VAL A 104 6.50 -8.31 2.79
C VAL A 104 5.73 -8.36 1.47
N SER A 105 4.51 -7.85 1.40
CA SER A 105 3.64 -7.89 0.20
C SER A 105 3.28 -9.32 -0.27
N MET A 106 3.15 -10.25 0.67
CA MET A 106 2.78 -11.66 0.45
C MET A 106 1.61 -12.09 1.34
N GLY A 107 0.67 -11.19 1.61
CA GLY A 107 -0.54 -11.44 2.38
C GLY A 107 -0.38 -11.39 3.91
N LEU A 108 0.83 -11.40 4.45
CA LEU A 108 1.05 -11.40 5.90
C LEU A 108 0.64 -10.08 6.56
N GLY A 109 0.81 -8.95 5.88
CA GLY A 109 0.33 -7.64 6.36
C GLY A 109 -1.18 -7.63 6.56
N PRO A 110 -1.99 -7.95 5.54
CA PRO A 110 -3.44 -8.05 5.64
C PRO A 110 -3.92 -8.93 6.78
N ILE A 111 -3.50 -10.19 6.84
CA ILE A 111 -3.98 -11.13 7.87
C ILE A 111 -3.57 -10.68 9.28
N THR A 112 -2.33 -10.21 9.44
CA THR A 112 -1.83 -9.73 10.74
C THR A 112 -2.59 -8.49 11.20
N SER A 113 -2.94 -7.60 10.29
CA SER A 113 -3.70 -6.39 10.60
C SER A 113 -5.12 -6.70 11.07
N ILE A 114 -5.76 -7.75 10.53
CA ILE A 114 -7.06 -8.22 11.02
C ILE A 114 -6.95 -8.70 12.47
N TYR A 115 -5.95 -9.53 12.79
CA TYR A 115 -5.73 -9.98 14.16
C TYR A 115 -5.35 -8.83 15.09
N ASN A 116 -4.58 -7.85 14.62
CA ASN A 116 -4.26 -6.66 15.39
C ASN A 116 -5.52 -5.83 15.69
N ALA A 117 -6.38 -5.63 14.70
CA ALA A 117 -7.66 -4.92 14.89
C ALA A 117 -8.54 -5.61 15.93
N ARG A 118 -8.65 -6.93 15.84
CA ARG A 118 -9.34 -7.77 16.80
C ARG A 118 -8.75 -7.65 18.21
N PHE A 119 -7.44 -7.78 18.32
CA PHE A 119 -6.75 -7.70 19.62
C PHE A 119 -6.85 -6.30 20.24
N THR A 120 -6.78 -5.26 19.43
CA THR A 120 -7.00 -3.88 19.90
C THR A 120 -8.38 -3.72 20.52
N LYS A 121 -9.44 -4.19 19.87
CA LYS A 121 -10.80 -4.19 20.44
C LYS A 121 -10.91 -5.03 21.71
N TYR A 122 -10.23 -6.18 21.76
CA TYR A 122 -10.17 -6.98 22.99
C TYR A 122 -9.55 -6.19 24.14
N LEU A 123 -8.41 -5.54 23.92
CA LEU A 123 -7.75 -4.73 24.95
C LEU A 123 -8.62 -3.55 25.42
N GLU A 124 -9.30 -2.87 24.49
CA GLU A 124 -10.23 -1.79 24.81
C GLU A 124 -11.44 -2.29 25.61
N ASN A 125 -12.03 -3.43 25.24
CA ASN A 125 -13.17 -4.02 25.94
C ASN A 125 -12.80 -4.55 27.34
N ARG A 126 -11.53 -4.92 27.53
CA ARG A 126 -10.99 -5.30 28.84
C ARG A 126 -10.53 -4.11 29.68
N ASN A 127 -10.63 -2.88 29.17
CA ASN A 127 -10.11 -1.65 29.78
C ASN A 127 -8.60 -1.70 30.06
N LEU A 128 -7.85 -2.47 29.27
CA LEU A 128 -6.38 -2.54 29.36
C LEU A 128 -5.71 -1.39 28.60
N ILE A 129 -6.40 -0.82 27.65
CA ILE A 129 -6.05 0.42 26.96
C ILE A 129 -7.29 1.31 26.88
N PRO A 130 -7.12 2.65 26.79
CA PRO A 130 -8.26 3.55 26.66
C PRO A 130 -8.98 3.30 25.33
N LYS A 131 -10.33 3.36 25.35
CA LYS A 131 -11.13 3.34 24.14
C LYS A 131 -10.89 4.62 23.35
N GLN A 132 -10.26 4.46 22.20
CA GLN A 132 -9.95 5.54 21.28
C GLN A 132 -10.38 5.11 19.89
N ASN A 133 -10.85 6.03 19.09
CA ASN A 133 -11.20 5.72 17.70
C ASN A 133 -9.94 5.57 16.83
N ARG A 134 -9.02 4.67 17.25
CA ARG A 134 -7.81 4.34 16.49
C ARG A 134 -8.17 3.55 15.26
N LYS A 135 -7.50 3.84 14.17
CA LYS A 135 -7.65 3.08 12.93
C LYS A 135 -6.39 2.28 12.65
N ILE A 136 -6.60 1.15 12.04
CA ILE A 136 -5.54 0.29 11.51
C ILE A 136 -5.70 0.32 9.99
N TRP A 137 -4.70 0.89 9.33
CA TRP A 137 -4.66 1.03 7.89
C TRP A 137 -3.74 -0.03 7.31
N THR A 138 -4.19 -0.73 6.31
CA THR A 138 -3.41 -1.78 5.66
C THR A 138 -3.37 -1.55 4.17
N PHE A 139 -2.17 -1.39 3.65
CA PHE A 139 -1.91 -1.18 2.23
C PHE A 139 -1.46 -2.48 1.59
N LEU A 140 -2.13 -2.86 0.52
CA LEU A 140 -1.82 -4.07 -0.24
C LEU A 140 -2.05 -3.83 -1.74
N GLY A 141 -1.38 -4.62 -2.57
CA GLY A 141 -1.60 -4.61 -4.01
C GLY A 141 -2.69 -5.58 -4.43
N ASP A 142 -3.25 -5.35 -5.60
CA ASP A 142 -4.19 -6.29 -6.22
C ASP A 142 -3.56 -7.66 -6.50
N GLY A 143 -2.32 -7.69 -6.97
CA GLY A 143 -1.55 -8.94 -7.12
C GLY A 143 -1.27 -9.65 -5.79
N GLU A 144 -1.12 -8.91 -4.69
CA GLU A 144 -0.98 -9.49 -3.34
C GLU A 144 -2.27 -10.17 -2.87
N CYS A 145 -3.42 -9.79 -3.43
CA CYS A 145 -4.69 -10.44 -3.10
C CYS A 145 -4.83 -11.88 -3.64
N ASP A 146 -3.91 -12.32 -4.50
CA ASP A 146 -3.84 -13.73 -4.92
C ASP A 146 -3.28 -14.64 -3.80
N GLU A 147 -2.57 -14.07 -2.84
CA GLU A 147 -2.08 -14.82 -1.68
C GLU A 147 -3.25 -15.19 -0.77
N PRO A 148 -3.37 -16.47 -0.38
CA PRO A 148 -4.48 -16.93 0.47
C PRO A 148 -4.60 -16.14 1.78
N GLU A 149 -3.48 -15.71 2.35
CA GLU A 149 -3.41 -14.94 3.58
C GLU A 149 -4.05 -13.56 3.44
N SER A 150 -3.99 -12.95 2.26
CA SER A 150 -4.58 -11.63 2.03
C SER A 150 -6.08 -11.60 2.22
N LEU A 151 -6.77 -12.65 1.80
CA LEU A 151 -8.23 -12.76 1.84
C LEU A 151 -8.74 -13.73 2.92
N GLY A 152 -7.84 -14.53 3.50
CA GLY A 152 -8.21 -15.66 4.37
C GLY A 152 -9.01 -15.30 5.61
N ALA A 153 -8.90 -14.10 6.13
CA ALA A 153 -9.58 -13.67 7.36
C ALA A 153 -10.55 -12.51 7.18
N ILE A 154 -10.87 -12.09 5.95
CA ILE A 154 -11.78 -10.95 5.72
C ILE A 154 -13.20 -11.23 6.24
N GLY A 155 -13.67 -12.47 6.13
CA GLY A 155 -14.95 -12.88 6.70
C GLY A 155 -14.98 -12.85 8.25
N LEU A 156 -13.84 -13.08 8.90
CA LEU A 156 -13.70 -12.91 10.35
C LEU A 156 -13.83 -11.44 10.74
N ALA A 157 -13.14 -10.55 10.04
CA ALA A 157 -13.18 -9.12 10.29
C ALA A 157 -14.61 -8.57 10.23
N ALA A 158 -15.38 -8.98 9.23
CA ALA A 158 -16.78 -8.57 9.08
C ALA A 158 -17.67 -9.12 10.20
N ARG A 159 -17.56 -10.42 10.52
CA ARG A 159 -18.36 -11.04 11.61
C ARG A 159 -18.12 -10.43 12.97
N GLU A 160 -16.90 -9.99 13.25
CA GLU A 160 -16.54 -9.35 14.52
C GLU A 160 -16.70 -7.82 14.50
N ASN A 161 -17.25 -7.27 13.42
CA ASN A 161 -17.47 -5.84 13.24
C ASN A 161 -16.20 -5.01 13.56
N LEU A 162 -15.09 -5.36 12.92
CA LEU A 162 -13.83 -4.65 13.10
C LEU A 162 -13.84 -3.31 12.35
N ASP A 163 -14.66 -2.36 12.82
CA ASP A 163 -14.84 -1.02 12.25
C ASP A 163 -13.62 -0.09 12.42
N ASN A 164 -12.60 -0.58 13.13
CA ASN A 164 -11.32 0.07 13.29
C ASN A 164 -10.29 -0.32 12.20
N LEU A 165 -10.65 -1.21 11.27
CA LEU A 165 -9.77 -1.72 10.21
C LEU A 165 -10.14 -1.14 8.85
N ILE A 166 -9.15 -0.69 8.11
CA ILE A 166 -9.30 -0.13 6.76
C ILE A 166 -8.25 -0.76 5.84
N PHE A 167 -8.70 -1.44 4.80
CA PHE A 167 -7.82 -1.90 3.72
C PHE A 167 -7.80 -0.88 2.58
N VAL A 168 -6.62 -0.58 2.09
CA VAL A 168 -6.40 0.25 0.90
C VAL A 168 -5.72 -0.61 -0.15
N ILE A 169 -6.49 -1.05 -1.14
CA ILE A 169 -5.99 -1.91 -2.22
C ILE A 169 -5.57 -1.03 -3.39
N ASN A 170 -4.29 -1.03 -3.68
CA ASN A 170 -3.74 -0.34 -4.84
C ASN A 170 -3.86 -1.24 -6.07
N CYS A 171 -4.88 -1.00 -6.89
CA CYS A 171 -5.14 -1.73 -8.12
C CYS A 171 -4.35 -1.11 -9.28
N ASN A 172 -3.06 -1.40 -9.34
CA ASN A 172 -2.19 -0.96 -10.43
C ASN A 172 -2.10 -1.98 -11.58
N LEU A 173 -2.80 -3.11 -11.46
CA LEU A 173 -2.90 -4.18 -12.45
C LEU A 173 -1.56 -4.84 -12.80
N GLN A 174 -0.58 -4.77 -11.91
CA GLN A 174 0.76 -5.29 -12.13
C GLN A 174 1.21 -6.23 -11.01
N ARG A 175 1.92 -7.28 -11.39
CA ARG A 175 2.73 -8.15 -10.54
C ARG A 175 4.21 -7.98 -10.85
N LEU A 176 5.08 -8.67 -10.12
CA LEU A 176 6.52 -8.69 -10.41
C LEU A 176 6.83 -9.37 -11.74
N ASP A 177 6.06 -10.37 -12.12
CA ASP A 177 6.23 -11.22 -13.30
C ASP A 177 5.30 -10.88 -14.46
N GLY A 178 4.48 -9.83 -14.35
CA GLY A 178 3.59 -9.42 -15.41
C GLY A 178 2.29 -8.77 -14.92
N PRO A 179 1.30 -8.62 -15.79
CA PRO A 179 -0.01 -8.09 -15.43
C PRO A 179 -0.78 -9.07 -14.53
N VAL A 180 -1.68 -8.54 -13.70
CA VAL A 180 -2.60 -9.36 -12.91
C VAL A 180 -3.56 -10.13 -13.83
N ARG A 181 -4.00 -11.29 -13.35
CA ARG A 181 -4.96 -12.11 -14.09
C ARG A 181 -6.29 -11.37 -14.27
N GLY A 182 -6.86 -11.48 -15.47
CA GLY A 182 -8.19 -10.95 -15.78
C GLY A 182 -8.25 -9.45 -16.01
N ASN A 183 -7.09 -8.80 -16.14
CA ASN A 183 -7.01 -7.39 -16.45
C ASN A 183 -7.87 -6.53 -15.51
N GLY A 184 -8.70 -5.61 -16.04
CA GLY A 184 -9.59 -4.78 -15.22
C GLY A 184 -10.66 -5.53 -14.42
N LYS A 185 -10.91 -6.81 -14.73
CA LYS A 185 -11.89 -7.65 -14.00
C LYS A 185 -11.49 -7.96 -12.56
N ILE A 186 -10.19 -7.95 -12.23
CA ILE A 186 -9.72 -8.17 -10.86
C ILE A 186 -10.31 -7.17 -9.88
N ILE A 187 -10.54 -5.92 -10.29
CA ILE A 187 -11.16 -4.90 -9.45
C ILE A 187 -12.58 -5.29 -9.09
N GLN A 188 -13.35 -5.83 -10.05
CA GLN A 188 -14.71 -6.29 -9.84
C GLN A 188 -14.76 -7.56 -8.98
N GLU A 189 -13.84 -8.48 -9.18
CA GLU A 189 -13.70 -9.68 -8.36
C GLU A 189 -13.39 -9.34 -6.91
N LEU A 190 -12.43 -8.46 -6.66
CA LEU A 190 -12.09 -8.00 -5.32
C LEU A 190 -13.26 -7.25 -4.68
N GLU A 191 -13.92 -6.34 -5.40
CA GLU A 191 -15.12 -5.67 -4.91
C GLU A 191 -16.20 -6.68 -4.51
N GLY A 192 -16.49 -7.66 -5.36
CA GLY A 192 -17.45 -8.73 -5.08
C GLY A 192 -17.07 -9.56 -3.85
N THR A 193 -15.79 -9.92 -3.73
CA THR A 193 -15.26 -10.70 -2.61
C THR A 193 -15.40 -9.96 -1.27
N PHE A 194 -14.99 -8.70 -1.21
CA PHE A 194 -15.09 -7.90 0.01
C PHE A 194 -16.54 -7.56 0.37
N ARG A 195 -17.39 -7.21 -0.61
CA ARG A 195 -18.82 -6.98 -0.37
C ARG A 195 -19.52 -8.25 0.09
N GLY A 196 -19.23 -9.39 -0.54
CA GLY A 196 -19.77 -10.69 -0.15
C GLY A 196 -19.35 -11.12 1.26
N ALA A 197 -18.15 -10.72 1.69
CA ALA A 197 -17.69 -10.93 3.07
C ALA A 197 -18.30 -9.93 4.09
N GLY A 198 -19.08 -8.94 3.66
CA GLY A 198 -19.73 -7.96 4.53
C GLY A 198 -18.95 -6.66 4.75
N TRP A 199 -17.94 -6.35 3.93
CA TRP A 199 -17.21 -5.10 4.01
C TRP A 199 -17.92 -3.96 3.26
N ASN A 200 -17.74 -2.74 3.76
CA ASN A 200 -18.06 -1.53 3.00
C ASN A 200 -16.94 -1.26 2.01
N VAL A 201 -17.26 -1.28 0.73
CA VAL A 201 -16.27 -1.07 -0.33
C VAL A 201 -16.52 0.28 -1.00
N LEU A 202 -15.48 1.11 -0.99
CA LEU A 202 -15.42 2.35 -1.77
C LEU A 202 -14.43 2.15 -2.92
N LYS A 203 -14.88 2.46 -4.12
CA LYS A 203 -14.07 2.34 -5.33
C LYS A 203 -13.71 3.75 -5.80
N VAL A 204 -12.41 4.03 -5.81
CA VAL A 204 -11.86 5.30 -6.32
C VAL A 204 -11.22 5.01 -7.68
N ILE A 205 -11.76 5.60 -8.73
CA ILE A 205 -11.35 5.38 -10.11
C ILE A 205 -10.89 6.71 -10.68
N TRP A 206 -9.68 6.74 -11.20
CA TRP A 206 -9.08 7.86 -11.93
C TRP A 206 -8.96 9.16 -11.09
N GLY A 207 -8.14 10.07 -11.57
CA GLY A 207 -8.13 11.45 -11.10
C GLY A 207 -9.20 12.30 -11.81
N SER A 208 -9.54 13.45 -11.24
CA SER A 208 -10.54 14.38 -11.78
C SER A 208 -10.26 14.88 -13.20
N TYR A 209 -9.03 14.77 -13.68
CA TYR A 209 -8.65 15.10 -15.06
C TYR A 209 -9.26 14.16 -16.12
N TRP A 210 -9.71 12.96 -15.71
CA TRP A 210 -10.44 12.06 -16.61
C TRP A 210 -11.90 12.45 -16.80
N ASP A 211 -12.50 13.17 -15.87
CA ASP A 211 -13.90 13.58 -15.94
C ASP A 211 -14.25 14.32 -17.23
N PRO A 212 -13.43 15.29 -17.73
CA PRO A 212 -13.68 15.95 -18.99
C PRO A 212 -13.66 15.00 -20.19
N LEU A 213 -12.74 14.03 -20.21
CA LEU A 213 -12.65 13.02 -21.29
C LEU A 213 -13.88 12.12 -21.30
N LEU A 214 -14.26 11.59 -20.14
CA LEU A 214 -15.45 10.75 -20.01
C LEU A 214 -16.74 11.52 -20.35
N LYS A 215 -16.85 12.79 -19.98
CA LYS A 215 -17.99 13.66 -20.36
C LYS A 215 -18.02 13.98 -21.86
N ALA A 216 -16.87 14.04 -22.51
CA ALA A 216 -16.76 14.30 -23.94
C ALA A 216 -17.09 13.07 -24.80
N ASP A 217 -17.02 11.87 -24.25
CA ASP A 217 -17.29 10.61 -24.97
C ASP A 217 -18.79 10.34 -25.14
N LYS A 218 -19.43 11.19 -25.93
CA LYS A 218 -20.88 11.06 -26.25
C LYS A 218 -21.22 9.83 -27.09
N THR A 219 -20.26 9.28 -27.79
CA THR A 219 -20.44 8.12 -28.66
C THR A 219 -20.15 6.80 -27.95
N GLY A 220 -19.61 6.83 -26.74
CA GLY A 220 -19.15 5.66 -26.02
C GLY A 220 -17.89 5.01 -26.63
N LEU A 221 -17.20 5.71 -27.53
CA LEU A 221 -16.03 5.15 -28.21
C LEU A 221 -14.87 4.90 -27.25
N LEU A 222 -14.63 5.80 -26.31
CA LEU A 222 -13.61 5.64 -25.27
C LEU A 222 -13.95 4.45 -24.37
N MET A 223 -15.18 4.35 -23.90
CA MET A 223 -15.64 3.21 -23.10
C MET A 223 -15.50 1.89 -23.88
N LYS A 224 -15.95 1.87 -25.13
CA LYS A 224 -15.80 0.68 -26.00
C LYS A 224 -14.33 0.28 -26.14
N ARG A 225 -13.43 1.24 -26.39
CA ARG A 225 -11.99 0.96 -26.50
C ARG A 225 -11.40 0.42 -25.20
N MET A 226 -11.86 0.93 -24.07
CA MET A 226 -11.43 0.42 -22.74
C MET A 226 -11.91 -1.03 -22.52
N ASP A 227 -13.13 -1.36 -22.93
CA ASP A 227 -13.69 -2.71 -22.83
C ASP A 227 -12.98 -3.72 -23.75
N GLU A 228 -12.54 -3.27 -24.92
CA GLU A 228 -11.81 -4.07 -25.90
C GLU A 228 -10.32 -4.23 -25.58
N CYS A 229 -9.81 -3.52 -24.60
CA CYS A 229 -8.40 -3.55 -24.23
C CYS A 229 -8.03 -4.89 -23.60
N VAL A 230 -7.04 -5.57 -24.15
CA VAL A 230 -6.57 -6.86 -23.65
C VAL A 230 -5.50 -6.71 -22.58
N ASP A 231 -5.28 -7.77 -21.80
CA ASP A 231 -4.46 -7.78 -20.58
C ASP A 231 -3.08 -7.10 -20.71
N GLY A 232 -2.35 -7.34 -21.77
CA GLY A 232 -1.02 -6.72 -21.96
C GLY A 232 -1.08 -5.28 -22.47
N GLU A 233 -2.17 -4.88 -23.10
CA GLU A 233 -2.34 -3.55 -23.68
C GLU A 233 -2.79 -2.50 -22.66
N TYR A 234 -3.61 -2.90 -21.69
CA TYR A 234 -4.17 -1.99 -20.69
C TYR A 234 -3.09 -1.29 -19.84
N PRO A 235 -2.12 -2.00 -19.25
CA PRO A 235 -1.04 -1.36 -18.50
C PRO A 235 -0.19 -0.43 -19.34
N VAL A 236 0.09 -0.78 -20.61
CA VAL A 236 0.84 0.06 -21.55
C VAL A 236 0.08 1.34 -21.86
N SER A 237 -1.19 1.24 -22.21
CA SER A 237 -2.04 2.39 -22.49
C SER A 237 -2.19 3.30 -21.28
N TYR A 238 -2.40 2.73 -20.09
CA TYR A 238 -2.48 3.47 -18.84
C TYR A 238 -1.18 4.21 -18.52
N THR A 239 -0.03 3.55 -18.66
CA THR A 239 1.28 4.14 -18.40
C THR A 239 1.56 5.29 -19.36
N HIS A 240 1.26 5.13 -20.65
CA HIS A 240 1.46 6.18 -21.64
C HIS A 240 0.52 7.37 -21.47
N LEU A 241 -0.68 7.15 -20.97
CA LEU A 241 -1.63 8.25 -20.70
C LEU A 241 -1.31 9.01 -19.41
N THR A 242 -0.64 8.40 -18.46
CA THR A 242 -0.33 9.02 -17.17
C THR A 242 1.06 9.66 -17.11
N LEU A 243 2.03 9.17 -17.88
CA LEU A 243 3.39 9.72 -17.95
C LEU A 243 3.45 11.21 -18.33
N PRO A 244 2.68 11.71 -19.31
CA PRO A 244 2.68 13.14 -19.63
C PRO A 244 2.18 14.03 -18.51
N THR A 245 1.32 13.53 -17.61
CA THR A 245 0.79 14.32 -16.51
C THR A 245 1.72 14.35 -15.29
N SER A 246 2.64 13.42 -15.18
CA SER A 246 3.65 13.42 -14.11
C SER A 246 4.87 14.29 -14.41
N TYR A 247 5.05 14.74 -15.64
CA TYR A 247 6.10 15.67 -16.05
C TYR A 247 5.66 17.14 -16.08
N ALA A 248 4.44 17.43 -15.71
CA ALA A 248 3.90 18.80 -15.68
C ALA A 248 3.96 19.40 -14.25
N VAL A 249 4.94 18.99 -13.46
CA VAL A 249 5.26 19.60 -12.15
C VAL A 249 6.74 19.95 -12.11
#